data_885a28478cb216d8ed980ee1b598920e
#
_entry.id   885a28478cb216d8ed980ee1b598920e
#
_cell.length_a   1.000
_cell.length_b   1.000
_cell.length_c   1.000
_cell.angle_alpha   90.00
_cell.angle_beta   90.00
_cell.angle_gamma   90.00
#
_symmetry.space_group_name_H-M   'P 1'
#
loop_
_entity.id
_entity.type
_entity.pdbx_description
1 polymer ?
#
loop_
_entity_poly.entity_id
_entity_poly.type
_entity_poly.pdbx_seq_one_letter_code
_entity_poly.pdbx_strand_id
1 'polypeptide(L)'
;VATPQELAEYDAIIFGTPTRFGNMSGQMRTFLDQTGGLWASGALYGKIASVFSSTGTGGGQEQTITSTWTTLAHHGMIIVPIGYGAQELFDISQVRGGTPYGATTIAGGDGSRQPSEEELAIARYQGEHVAKLAVKLHG
;
A
#
# COMPACT_ATOMS: atom_id res chain seq x y z
N VAL A 1 5.61 -17.64 5.49
CA VAL A 1 4.93 -16.51 6.16
C VAL A 1 5.99 -15.49 6.53
N ALA A 2 5.80 -14.23 6.10
CA ALA A 2 6.74 -13.14 6.41
C ALA A 2 6.77 -12.86 7.91
N THR A 3 7.94 -12.49 8.42
CA THR A 3 8.11 -12.04 9.80
C THR A 3 8.37 -10.53 9.83
N PRO A 4 8.00 -9.82 10.91
CA PRO A 4 8.31 -8.38 11.02
C PRO A 4 9.79 -8.07 10.86
N GLN A 5 10.68 -8.93 11.36
CA GLN A 5 12.12 -8.73 11.29
C GLN A 5 12.66 -8.72 9.86
N GLU A 6 12.02 -9.43 8.94
CA GLU A 6 12.42 -9.45 7.53
C GLU A 6 12.33 -8.08 6.86
N LEU A 7 11.49 -7.17 7.38
CA LEU A 7 11.37 -5.83 6.82
C LEU A 7 12.71 -5.10 6.75
N ALA A 8 13.60 -5.36 7.70
CA ALA A 8 14.92 -4.73 7.74
C ALA A 8 15.85 -5.14 6.58
N GLU A 9 15.52 -6.23 5.88
CA GLU A 9 16.34 -6.78 4.81
C GLU A 9 16.11 -6.13 3.44
N TYR A 10 15.07 -5.30 3.32
CA TYR A 10 14.65 -4.73 2.03
C TYR A 10 14.81 -3.21 2.03
N ASP A 11 15.06 -2.65 0.86
CA ASP A 11 15.18 -1.20 0.66
C ASP A 11 13.81 -0.53 0.45
N ALA A 12 12.85 -1.27 -0.08
CA ALA A 12 11.50 -0.81 -0.34
C ALA A 12 10.49 -1.89 -0.01
N ILE A 13 9.37 -1.50 0.58
CA ILE A 13 8.32 -2.43 0.99
C ILE A 13 6.98 -1.88 0.53
N ILE A 14 6.19 -2.71 -0.14
CA ILE A 14 4.81 -2.39 -0.48
C ILE A 14 3.91 -3.20 0.44
N PHE A 15 3.13 -2.51 1.27
CA PHE A 15 2.21 -3.13 2.22
C PHE A 15 0.84 -3.26 1.59
N GLY A 16 0.27 -4.46 1.62
CA GLY A 16 -1.09 -4.71 1.14
C GLY A 16 -2.00 -5.12 2.30
N THR A 17 -3.12 -4.43 2.43
CA THR A 17 -4.10 -4.74 3.47
C THR A 17 -5.51 -4.47 2.97
N PRO A 18 -6.48 -5.35 3.28
CA PRO A 18 -7.87 -5.02 3.03
C PRO A 18 -8.31 -3.89 3.97
N THR A 19 -9.34 -3.15 3.57
CA THR A 19 -9.94 -2.18 4.48
C THR A 19 -10.75 -2.89 5.56
N ARG A 20 -10.67 -2.37 6.75
CA ARG A 20 -11.59 -2.66 7.85
C ARG A 20 -12.02 -1.33 8.43
N PHE A 21 -13.20 -0.86 8.00
CA PHE A 21 -13.75 0.43 8.44
C PHE A 21 -12.78 1.61 8.24
N GLY A 22 -12.13 1.65 7.07
CA GLY A 22 -11.22 2.73 6.72
C GLY A 22 -9.81 2.59 7.29
N ASN A 23 -9.48 1.46 7.89
CA ASN A 23 -8.18 1.16 8.47
C ASN A 23 -7.67 -0.20 8.00
N MET A 24 -6.40 -0.48 8.31
CA MET A 24 -5.81 -1.78 8.01
C MET A 24 -6.52 -2.90 8.77
N SER A 25 -6.38 -4.13 8.29
CA SER A 25 -6.88 -5.31 9.00
C SER A 25 -6.18 -5.51 10.33
N GLY A 26 -6.84 -6.20 11.25
CA GLY A 26 -6.24 -6.56 12.53
C GLY A 26 -4.96 -7.38 12.39
N GLN A 27 -4.89 -8.24 11.36
CA GLN A 27 -3.68 -9.01 11.07
C GLN A 27 -2.50 -8.12 10.70
N MET A 28 -2.72 -7.12 9.83
CA MET A 28 -1.68 -6.16 9.48
C MET A 28 -1.30 -5.32 10.70
N ARG A 29 -2.28 -4.88 11.49
CA ARG A 29 -2.01 -4.11 12.72
C ARG A 29 -1.15 -4.93 13.70
N THR A 30 -1.49 -6.19 13.92
CA THR A 30 -0.71 -7.07 14.77
C THR A 30 0.72 -7.26 14.27
N PHE A 31 0.88 -7.43 12.94
CA PHE A 31 2.19 -7.53 12.31
C PHE A 31 3.03 -6.26 12.58
N LEU A 32 2.46 -5.09 12.34
CA LEU A 32 3.17 -3.81 12.53
C LEU A 32 3.40 -3.49 14.02
N ASP A 33 2.52 -3.92 14.91
CA ASP A 33 2.72 -3.75 16.35
C ASP A 33 3.95 -4.52 16.86
N GLN A 34 4.39 -5.54 16.12
CA GLN A 34 5.59 -6.31 16.46
C GLN A 34 6.88 -5.68 15.95
N THR A 35 6.82 -4.51 15.33
CA THR A 35 7.99 -3.81 14.80
C THR A 35 8.64 -2.85 15.80
N GLY A 36 8.25 -2.91 17.09
CA GLY A 36 8.77 -1.99 18.11
C GLY A 36 10.29 -2.02 18.24
N GLY A 37 10.90 -3.20 18.15
CA GLY A 37 12.37 -3.33 18.18
C GLY A 37 13.04 -2.72 16.95
N LEU A 38 12.43 -2.88 15.78
CA LEU A 38 12.92 -2.25 14.55
C LEU A 38 12.84 -0.72 14.63
N TRP A 39 11.74 -0.23 15.19
CA TRP A 39 11.57 1.20 15.42
C TRP A 39 12.65 1.74 16.37
N ALA A 40 12.88 1.06 17.49
CA ALA A 40 13.85 1.49 18.50
C ALA A 40 15.28 1.57 17.91
N SER A 41 15.63 0.67 17.00
CA SER A 41 16.95 0.67 16.36
C SER A 41 17.04 1.52 15.10
N GLY A 42 15.92 2.10 14.65
CA GLY A 42 15.86 2.86 13.39
C GLY A 42 16.04 2.00 12.14
N ALA A 43 15.73 0.71 12.22
CA ALA A 43 16.02 -0.24 11.15
C ALA A 43 15.28 0.06 9.84
N LEU A 44 14.12 0.73 9.91
CA LEU A 44 13.33 1.06 8.73
C LEU A 44 13.46 2.54 8.31
N TYR A 45 14.23 3.32 9.03
CA TYR A 45 14.41 4.74 8.75
C TYR A 45 15.01 4.94 7.35
N GLY A 46 14.35 5.77 6.54
CA GLY A 46 14.80 6.07 5.17
C GLY A 46 14.47 5.00 4.13
N LYS A 47 13.88 3.88 4.53
CA LYS A 47 13.40 2.88 3.57
C LYS A 47 12.12 3.35 2.90
N ILE A 48 11.87 2.90 1.68
CA ILE A 48 10.69 3.27 0.90
C ILE A 48 9.50 2.42 1.33
N ALA A 49 8.34 3.07 1.46
CA ALA A 49 7.08 2.39 1.75
C ALA A 49 5.99 2.84 0.80
N SER A 50 5.16 1.92 0.36
CA SER A 50 3.96 2.20 -0.41
C SER A 50 2.85 1.27 0.08
N VAL A 51 1.60 1.61 -0.19
CA VAL A 51 0.46 0.85 0.33
C VAL A 51 -0.58 0.64 -0.77
N PHE A 52 -1.15 -0.57 -0.82
CA PHE A 52 -2.33 -0.86 -1.65
C PHE A 52 -3.41 -1.51 -0.79
N SER A 53 -4.64 -1.49 -1.27
CA SER A 53 -5.78 -1.95 -0.47
C SER A 53 -6.86 -2.62 -1.32
N SER A 54 -7.80 -3.24 -0.66
CA SER A 54 -9.05 -3.74 -1.25
C SER A 54 -10.23 -3.32 -0.39
N THR A 55 -11.37 -3.12 -1.02
CA THR A 55 -12.63 -2.79 -0.34
C THR A 55 -13.77 -3.61 -0.94
N GLY A 56 -14.83 -3.79 -0.20
CA GLY A 56 -16.04 -4.42 -0.73
C GLY A 56 -16.83 -3.48 -1.65
N THR A 57 -16.94 -2.21 -1.28
CA THR A 57 -17.87 -1.27 -1.90
C THR A 57 -17.21 0.02 -2.40
N GLY A 58 -15.91 0.17 -2.24
CA GLY A 58 -15.18 1.40 -2.52
C GLY A 58 -15.01 2.30 -1.30
N GLY A 59 -15.83 2.14 -0.28
CA GLY A 59 -15.70 2.90 0.97
C GLY A 59 -14.42 2.54 1.71
N GLY A 60 -13.68 3.55 2.15
CA GLY A 60 -12.45 3.36 2.92
C GLY A 60 -11.20 3.08 2.13
N GLN A 61 -11.28 2.98 0.79
CA GLN A 61 -10.08 2.65 0.00
C GLN A 61 -8.96 3.69 0.15
N GLU A 62 -9.29 4.97 0.19
CA GLU A 62 -8.29 6.03 0.38
C GLU A 62 -7.84 6.12 1.83
N GLN A 63 -8.80 6.13 2.76
CA GLN A 63 -8.52 6.27 4.19
C GLN A 63 -7.65 5.12 4.72
N THR A 64 -7.86 3.90 4.23
CA THR A 64 -7.05 2.75 4.65
C THR A 64 -5.59 2.94 4.28
N ILE A 65 -5.31 3.47 3.08
CA ILE A 65 -3.94 3.76 2.66
C ILE A 65 -3.34 4.88 3.51
N THR A 66 -4.04 6.00 3.63
CA THR A 66 -3.50 7.17 4.34
C THR A 66 -3.35 6.94 5.85
N SER A 67 -4.25 6.20 6.47
CA SER A 67 -4.12 5.85 7.88
C SER A 67 -2.94 4.88 8.11
N THR A 68 -2.66 4.00 7.16
CA THR A 68 -1.48 3.13 7.22
C THR A 68 -0.20 3.94 7.11
N TRP A 69 -0.17 4.98 6.29
CA TRP A 69 0.97 5.88 6.20
C TRP A 69 1.39 6.45 7.56
N THR A 70 0.44 6.73 8.45
CA THR A 70 0.75 7.25 9.77
C THR A 70 1.68 6.31 10.54
N THR A 71 1.40 5.01 10.51
CA THR A 71 2.25 4.00 11.14
C THR A 71 3.65 3.97 10.50
N LEU A 72 3.72 4.03 9.17
CA LEU A 72 4.98 3.97 8.43
C LEU A 72 5.80 5.24 8.64
N ALA A 73 5.15 6.38 8.78
CA ALA A 73 5.79 7.65 9.10
C ALA A 73 6.48 7.62 10.47
N HIS A 74 5.90 6.92 11.46
CA HIS A 74 6.54 6.74 12.75
C HIS A 74 7.86 5.97 12.66
N HIS A 75 8.01 5.12 11.65
CA HIS A 75 9.28 4.46 11.37
C HIS A 75 10.28 5.33 10.62
N GLY A 76 9.87 6.52 10.17
CA GLY A 76 10.71 7.37 9.33
C GLY A 76 10.86 6.86 7.90
N MET A 77 9.93 6.04 7.43
CA MET A 77 9.94 5.55 6.06
C MET A 77 9.57 6.67 5.08
N ILE A 78 10.11 6.59 3.87
CA ILE A 78 9.75 7.48 2.77
C ILE A 78 8.49 6.95 2.12
N ILE A 79 7.39 7.65 2.30
CA ILE A 79 6.07 7.23 1.81
C ILE A 79 5.92 7.65 0.36
N VAL A 80 5.58 6.67 -0.49
CA VAL A 80 5.47 6.87 -1.93
C VAL A 80 4.03 6.70 -2.38
N PRO A 81 3.32 7.80 -2.70
CA PRO A 81 2.04 7.73 -3.39
C PRO A 81 2.26 7.49 -4.88
N ILE A 82 1.20 7.24 -5.63
CA ILE A 82 1.30 7.07 -7.08
C ILE A 82 0.82 8.28 -7.89
N GLY A 83 0.11 9.23 -7.25
CA GLY A 83 -0.43 10.38 -7.95
C GLY A 83 -1.30 9.93 -9.13
N TYR A 84 -1.13 10.58 -10.26
CA TYR A 84 -1.87 10.26 -11.50
C TYR A 84 -0.91 9.79 -12.60
N GLY A 85 0.15 9.08 -12.22
CA GLY A 85 1.10 8.52 -13.18
C GLY A 85 0.53 7.39 -14.03
N ALA A 86 -0.44 6.65 -13.50
CA ALA A 86 -1.16 5.64 -14.27
C ALA A 86 -2.33 6.30 -15.00
N GLN A 87 -2.36 6.22 -16.33
CA GLN A 87 -3.40 6.87 -17.15
C GLN A 87 -4.80 6.33 -16.86
N GLU A 88 -4.91 5.10 -16.42
CA GLU A 88 -6.17 4.46 -16.04
C GLU A 88 -6.91 5.22 -14.93
N LEU A 89 -6.20 6.00 -14.13
CA LEU A 89 -6.83 6.80 -13.07
C LEU A 89 -7.69 7.95 -13.61
N PHE A 90 -7.53 8.33 -14.88
CA PHE A 90 -8.38 9.33 -15.51
C PHE A 90 -9.68 8.75 -16.08
N ASP A 91 -9.79 7.44 -16.18
CA ASP A 91 -11.00 6.80 -16.71
C ASP A 91 -12.10 6.77 -15.65
N ILE A 92 -13.18 7.48 -15.93
CA ILE A 92 -14.39 7.53 -15.10
C ILE A 92 -15.57 6.84 -15.78
N SER A 93 -15.34 6.06 -16.84
CA SER A 93 -16.39 5.40 -17.60
C SER A 93 -16.98 4.17 -16.91
N GLN A 94 -16.31 3.65 -15.89
CA GLN A 94 -16.74 2.47 -15.14
C GLN A 94 -16.40 2.61 -13.66
N VAL A 95 -17.10 1.83 -12.84
CA VAL A 95 -16.78 1.73 -11.41
C VAL A 95 -15.54 0.86 -11.28
N ARG A 96 -14.53 1.39 -10.62
CA ARG A 96 -13.26 0.68 -10.39
C ARG A 96 -12.56 1.21 -9.14
N GLY A 97 -11.61 0.46 -8.64
CA GLY A 97 -10.65 0.93 -7.65
C GLY A 97 -9.56 1.79 -8.27
N GLY A 98 -8.54 2.08 -7.49
CA GLY A 98 -7.45 2.95 -7.86
C GLY A 98 -7.63 4.36 -7.28
N THR A 99 -6.56 4.87 -6.69
CA THR A 99 -6.52 6.19 -6.05
C THR A 99 -5.15 6.81 -6.29
N PRO A 100 -4.98 8.12 -6.12
CA PRO A 100 -3.66 8.73 -6.20
C PRO A 100 -2.73 8.33 -5.04
N TYR A 101 -3.28 7.72 -4.00
CA TYR A 101 -2.50 7.27 -2.84
C TYR A 101 -1.87 5.90 -3.06
N GLY A 102 -2.55 5.03 -3.78
CA GLY A 102 -2.09 3.69 -4.10
C GLY A 102 -3.16 2.91 -4.86
N ALA A 103 -2.77 1.76 -5.40
CA ALA A 103 -3.67 0.86 -6.10
C ALA A 103 -4.71 0.30 -5.13
N THR A 104 -5.95 0.14 -5.60
CA THR A 104 -7.02 -0.52 -4.85
C THR A 104 -7.89 -1.33 -5.80
N THR A 105 -8.64 -2.28 -5.25
CA THR A 105 -9.67 -2.99 -5.99
C THR A 105 -10.98 -2.97 -5.20
N ILE A 106 -12.09 -2.99 -5.94
CA ILE A 106 -13.43 -3.14 -5.37
C ILE A 106 -13.85 -4.58 -5.57
N ALA A 107 -13.96 -5.34 -4.47
CA ALA A 107 -14.18 -6.79 -4.53
C ALA A 107 -15.66 -7.16 -4.59
N GLY A 108 -16.58 -6.22 -4.35
CA GLY A 108 -17.99 -6.49 -4.18
C GLY A 108 -18.34 -6.90 -2.75
N GLY A 109 -19.61 -6.82 -2.38
CA GLY A 109 -20.05 -7.12 -1.03
C GLY A 109 -19.81 -8.56 -0.60
N ASP A 110 -19.78 -9.49 -1.57
CA ASP A 110 -19.49 -10.92 -1.32
C ASP A 110 -18.03 -11.29 -1.64
N GLY A 111 -17.21 -10.32 -2.07
CA GLY A 111 -15.81 -10.56 -2.37
C GLY A 111 -15.55 -11.27 -3.70
N SER A 112 -16.58 -11.45 -4.54
CA SER A 112 -16.45 -12.26 -5.75
C SER A 112 -15.87 -11.52 -6.96
N ARG A 113 -15.93 -10.17 -6.98
CA ARG A 113 -15.42 -9.41 -8.11
C ARG A 113 -13.89 -9.46 -8.13
N GLN A 114 -13.34 -9.96 -9.21
CA GLN A 114 -11.89 -9.98 -9.41
C GLN A 114 -11.39 -8.61 -9.88
N PRO A 115 -10.12 -8.28 -9.62
CA PRO A 115 -9.55 -7.01 -10.12
C PRO A 115 -9.70 -6.88 -11.62
N SER A 116 -10.13 -5.70 -12.06
CA SER A 116 -10.25 -5.39 -13.49
C SER A 116 -8.86 -5.16 -14.11
N GLU A 117 -8.81 -5.17 -15.44
CA GLU A 117 -7.55 -4.87 -16.15
C GLU A 117 -7.01 -3.49 -15.80
N GLU A 118 -7.89 -2.49 -15.59
CA GLU A 118 -7.47 -1.16 -15.17
C GLU A 118 -6.89 -1.16 -13.76
N GLU A 119 -7.54 -1.85 -12.84
CA GLU A 119 -7.04 -1.99 -11.46
C GLU A 119 -5.68 -2.68 -11.44
N LEU A 120 -5.50 -3.73 -12.26
CA LEU A 120 -4.21 -4.42 -12.38
C LEU A 120 -3.13 -3.52 -13.01
N ALA A 121 -3.49 -2.70 -14.01
CA ALA A 121 -2.56 -1.76 -14.62
C ALA A 121 -2.07 -0.71 -13.62
N ILE A 122 -2.97 -0.20 -12.78
CA ILE A 122 -2.62 0.74 -11.72
C ILE A 122 -1.67 0.09 -10.71
N ALA A 123 -1.94 -1.17 -10.34
CA ALA A 123 -1.08 -1.91 -9.41
C ALA A 123 0.32 -2.17 -10.00
N ARG A 124 0.41 -2.52 -11.29
CA ARG A 124 1.70 -2.68 -11.98
C ARG A 124 2.48 -1.37 -12.00
N TYR A 125 1.78 -0.27 -12.28
CA TYR A 125 2.42 1.05 -12.22
C TYR A 125 3.01 1.32 -10.84
N GLN A 126 2.26 1.04 -9.77
CA GLN A 126 2.76 1.24 -8.41
C GLN A 126 4.03 0.44 -8.14
N GLY A 127 4.04 -0.84 -8.51
CA GLY A 127 5.21 -1.71 -8.33
C GLY A 127 6.42 -1.19 -9.10
N GLU A 128 6.24 -0.80 -10.35
CA GLU A 128 7.32 -0.25 -11.18
C GLU A 128 7.84 1.08 -10.63
N HIS A 129 6.94 1.96 -10.22
CA HIS A 129 7.30 3.26 -9.66
C HIS A 129 8.13 3.12 -8.38
N VAL A 130 7.71 2.25 -7.47
CA VAL A 130 8.45 1.97 -6.23
C VAL A 130 9.81 1.36 -6.54
N ALA A 131 9.88 0.42 -7.48
CA ALA A 131 11.15 -0.22 -7.86
C ALA A 131 12.14 0.78 -8.44
N LYS A 132 11.68 1.69 -9.29
CA LYS A 132 12.54 2.75 -9.87
C LYS A 132 13.08 3.69 -8.79
N LEU A 133 12.26 4.05 -7.82
CA LEU A 133 12.70 4.89 -6.70
C LEU A 133 13.69 4.14 -5.81
N ALA A 134 13.48 2.86 -5.57
CA ALA A 134 14.41 2.03 -4.79
C ALA A 134 15.80 2.02 -5.45
N VAL A 135 15.86 1.86 -6.77
CA VAL A 135 17.12 1.91 -7.51
C VAL A 135 17.79 3.27 -7.38
N LYS A 136 17.04 4.37 -7.48
CA LYS A 136 17.60 5.72 -7.37
C LYS A 136 18.16 6.03 -5.98
N LEU A 137 17.52 5.56 -4.93
CA LEU A 137 17.87 5.93 -3.56
C LEU A 137 18.82 4.92 -2.90
N HIS A 138 18.77 3.65 -3.28
CA HIS A 138 19.49 2.57 -2.61
C HIS A 138 20.29 1.67 -3.56
N GLY A 139 20.13 1.87 -4.84
CA GLY A 139 20.84 1.09 -5.88
C GLY A 139 22.28 1.50 -6.14
#